data_081e1b480008d98e7542505d68051eb0
#
_entry.id   081e1b480008d98e7542505d68051eb0
#
_cell.length_a   1.000
_cell.length_b   1.000
_cell.length_c   1.000
_cell.angle_alpha   90.00
_cell.angle_beta   90.00
_cell.angle_gamma   90.00
#
_symmetry.space_group_name_H-M   'P 1'
#
loop_
_entity.id
_entity.type
_entity.pdbx_description
1 polymer ?
#
loop_
_entity_poly.entity_id
_entity_poly.type
_entity_poly.pdbx_seq_one_letter_code
_entity_poly.pdbx_strand_id
1 'polypeptide(L)'
;SRENGYICGGFAFGGLMAGLFSQLGKLGCAIAFVISNGVMCLAFGSQFGTPSGVLVESLAASAVFMVLPKEVGNVISPVFSSDKNTSLGEALRKNIVMRLDFASKAVGNVKNDVSKVSEKMKKLYSPTFDAVCEGTRNEVCETCGLKMYCYEHKGGVTRDDFARLEEYLELNGTIGERDVEKSFVKNCCKKGEIARSMNANYREYQSALEAQQRITDVRSVVAGQFSGIGDILHDLADEFRNTMRCDNESAQRIISALTSLGAIVEECICLVSNGGRMSVELTLSNKSEKLSKGEVMREISRCCGRRFDLPTISREGNRIRIAMCEMPVFDVEIGSDQHTADNGKLCGDCINYFNDGFGKTYALVCDGMGTGGRAAVDGNMAASVMTRLLRAGLSADSCLQIVNSALMVKSEDESLSTVDVTSVDLYTGKTTFKKAGAPVTFVKKNGRVTVREMPSLPAGILNGIKFSTDTVNLTTGDMIVMVSDGVITGDDKWLEKLIRTWNEGSTQDLAKAVVDEAVKHRKADREDDVTAVAIRITENGH
;
A
#
# COMPACT_ATOMS: atom_id res chain seq x y z
N SER A 1 -40.90 25.15 -34.82
CA SER A 1 -41.95 26.06 -34.36
C SER A 1 -42.30 25.76 -32.91
N ARG A 2 -42.76 26.74 -32.13
CA ARG A 2 -43.11 26.54 -30.71
C ARG A 2 -44.21 25.51 -30.48
N GLU A 3 -45.13 25.37 -31.41
CA GLU A 3 -46.23 24.40 -31.35
C GLU A 3 -45.78 22.95 -31.31
N ASN A 4 -44.74 22.56 -32.07
CA ASN A 4 -44.19 21.20 -32.04
C ASN A 4 -43.54 20.83 -30.70
N GLY A 5 -43.07 21.82 -29.94
CA GLY A 5 -42.47 21.59 -28.63
C GLY A 5 -43.50 21.17 -27.56
N TYR A 6 -44.68 21.75 -27.56
CA TYR A 6 -45.76 21.39 -26.61
C TYR A 6 -46.32 19.99 -26.88
N ILE A 7 -46.45 19.61 -28.15
CA ILE A 7 -46.94 18.28 -28.59
C ILE A 7 -45.94 17.21 -28.15
N CYS A 8 -44.62 17.40 -28.42
CA CYS A 8 -43.59 16.46 -28.01
C CYS A 8 -43.50 16.35 -26.47
N GLY A 9 -43.62 17.47 -25.74
CA GLY A 9 -43.61 17.47 -24.29
C GLY A 9 -44.77 16.71 -23.65
N GLY A 10 -45.97 16.85 -24.24
CA GLY A 10 -47.17 16.14 -23.79
C GLY A 10 -47.08 14.62 -23.99
N PHE A 11 -46.65 14.17 -25.16
CA PHE A 11 -46.48 12.73 -25.42
C PHE A 11 -45.32 12.14 -24.57
N ALA A 12 -44.27 12.90 -24.33
CA ALA A 12 -43.20 12.51 -23.41
C ALA A 12 -43.70 12.33 -21.97
N PHE A 13 -44.54 13.25 -21.49
CA PHE A 13 -45.18 13.13 -20.18
C PHE A 13 -46.14 11.94 -20.12
N GLY A 14 -46.94 11.73 -21.14
CA GLY A 14 -47.80 10.53 -21.26
C GLY A 14 -46.99 9.22 -21.21
N GLY A 15 -45.86 9.15 -21.90
CA GLY A 15 -44.95 8.02 -21.85
C GLY A 15 -44.32 7.79 -20.46
N LEU A 16 -43.95 8.85 -19.74
CA LEU A 16 -43.42 8.80 -18.39
C LEU A 16 -44.47 8.26 -17.39
N MET A 17 -45.72 8.72 -17.50
CA MET A 17 -46.83 8.22 -16.69
C MET A 17 -47.14 6.77 -17.00
N ALA A 18 -47.16 6.37 -18.28
CA ALA A 18 -47.33 4.96 -18.67
C ALA A 18 -46.22 4.06 -18.04
N GLY A 19 -44.97 4.56 -17.98
CA GLY A 19 -43.85 3.88 -17.31
C GLY A 19 -44.05 3.65 -15.82
N LEU A 20 -44.61 4.62 -15.09
CA LEU A 20 -44.93 4.47 -13.65
C LEU A 20 -45.97 3.35 -13.40
N PHE A 21 -46.89 3.13 -14.34
CA PHE A 21 -47.89 2.07 -14.23
C PHE A 21 -47.48 0.75 -14.92
N SER A 22 -46.20 0.59 -15.24
CA SER A 22 -45.68 -0.61 -15.90
C SER A 22 -45.89 -1.91 -15.09
N GLN A 23 -45.99 -1.83 -13.79
CA GLN A 23 -46.29 -2.97 -12.90
C GLN A 23 -47.70 -3.55 -13.11
N LEU A 24 -48.62 -2.77 -13.66
CA LEU A 24 -50.00 -3.20 -13.99
C LEU A 24 -50.10 -3.86 -15.39
N GLY A 25 -48.97 -4.09 -16.04
CA GLY A 25 -48.89 -4.72 -17.36
C GLY A 25 -49.24 -3.76 -18.49
N LYS A 26 -49.29 -4.31 -19.74
CA LYS A 26 -49.51 -3.51 -20.95
C LYS A 26 -50.82 -2.70 -20.96
N LEU A 27 -51.87 -3.27 -20.39
CA LEU A 27 -53.18 -2.59 -20.32
C LEU A 27 -53.12 -1.38 -19.39
N GLY A 28 -52.44 -1.51 -18.22
CA GLY A 28 -52.23 -0.41 -17.30
C GLY A 28 -51.42 0.74 -17.91
N CYS A 29 -50.37 0.41 -18.65
CA CYS A 29 -49.55 1.40 -19.39
C CYS A 29 -50.39 2.14 -20.45
N ALA A 30 -51.19 1.41 -21.24
CA ALA A 30 -52.03 1.98 -22.29
C ALA A 30 -53.08 2.94 -21.72
N ILE A 31 -53.75 2.54 -20.65
CA ILE A 31 -54.76 3.37 -19.96
C ILE A 31 -54.09 4.63 -19.39
N ALA A 32 -52.98 4.49 -18.68
CA ALA A 32 -52.25 5.63 -18.13
C ALA A 32 -51.77 6.60 -19.19
N PHE A 33 -51.32 6.11 -20.36
CA PHE A 33 -50.90 6.91 -21.49
C PHE A 33 -52.04 7.76 -22.04
N VAL A 34 -53.19 7.11 -22.29
CA VAL A 34 -54.38 7.81 -22.84
C VAL A 34 -54.91 8.85 -21.87
N ILE A 35 -55.04 8.51 -20.57
CA ILE A 35 -55.53 9.44 -19.56
C ILE A 35 -54.59 10.63 -19.43
N SER A 36 -53.28 10.41 -19.37
CA SER A 36 -52.29 11.48 -19.24
C SER A 36 -52.30 12.45 -20.39
N ASN A 37 -52.41 11.93 -21.62
CA ASN A 37 -52.54 12.78 -22.81
C ASN A 37 -53.87 13.54 -22.84
N GLY A 38 -54.97 12.93 -22.38
CA GLY A 38 -56.25 13.60 -22.20
C GLY A 38 -56.18 14.76 -21.19
N VAL A 39 -55.54 14.55 -20.04
CA VAL A 39 -55.35 15.58 -19.02
C VAL A 39 -54.46 16.71 -19.57
N MET A 40 -53.39 16.40 -20.28
CA MET A 40 -52.53 17.40 -20.93
C MET A 40 -53.30 18.22 -21.98
N CYS A 41 -54.15 17.60 -22.75
CA CYS A 41 -55.00 18.31 -23.72
C CYS A 41 -55.99 19.28 -23.04
N LEU A 42 -56.55 18.87 -21.90
CA LEU A 42 -57.43 19.74 -21.10
C LEU A 42 -56.68 20.91 -20.44
N ALA A 43 -55.45 20.66 -19.99
CA ALA A 43 -54.62 21.65 -19.30
C ALA A 43 -54.08 22.74 -20.26
N PHE A 44 -53.65 22.35 -21.44
CA PHE A 44 -52.96 23.24 -22.41
C PHE A 44 -53.83 23.64 -23.61
N GLY A 45 -55.05 23.15 -23.69
CA GLY A 45 -56.06 23.58 -24.67
C GLY A 45 -55.61 23.44 -26.14
N SER A 46 -55.91 24.44 -26.94
CA SER A 46 -55.61 24.45 -28.37
C SER A 46 -54.13 24.41 -28.75
N GLN A 47 -53.23 24.62 -27.80
CA GLN A 47 -51.80 24.55 -28.04
C GLN A 47 -51.28 23.10 -28.11
N PHE A 48 -52.01 22.14 -27.53
CA PHE A 48 -51.68 20.72 -27.54
C PHE A 48 -52.32 19.93 -28.69
N GLY A 49 -53.31 20.50 -29.35
CA GLY A 49 -54.06 19.89 -30.44
C GLY A 49 -55.58 19.90 -30.17
N THR A 50 -56.39 19.44 -31.16
CA THR A 50 -57.82 19.26 -30.92
C THR A 50 -58.06 18.07 -30.00
N PRO A 51 -58.94 18.16 -28.98
CA PRO A 51 -59.17 17.09 -28.02
C PRO A 51 -59.53 15.73 -28.67
N SER A 52 -60.28 15.78 -29.77
CA SER A 52 -60.60 14.58 -30.53
C SER A 52 -59.43 13.99 -31.31
N GLY A 53 -58.51 14.81 -31.83
CA GLY A 53 -57.30 14.35 -32.51
C GLY A 53 -56.31 13.66 -31.56
N VAL A 54 -56.00 14.29 -30.43
CA VAL A 54 -55.06 13.73 -29.42
C VAL A 54 -55.60 12.42 -28.82
N LEU A 55 -56.91 12.32 -28.61
CA LEU A 55 -57.53 11.07 -28.14
C LEU A 55 -57.43 9.95 -29.18
N VAL A 56 -57.68 10.24 -30.45
CA VAL A 56 -57.56 9.25 -31.51
C VAL A 56 -56.11 8.79 -31.69
N GLU A 57 -55.14 9.71 -31.66
CA GLU A 57 -53.71 9.40 -31.76
C GLU A 57 -53.22 8.56 -30.58
N SER A 58 -53.61 8.92 -29.36
CA SER A 58 -53.18 8.17 -28.16
C SER A 58 -53.86 6.79 -28.08
N LEU A 59 -55.10 6.65 -28.54
CA LEU A 59 -55.75 5.35 -28.64
C LEU A 59 -55.11 4.48 -29.73
N ALA A 60 -54.80 5.05 -30.89
CA ALA A 60 -54.14 4.33 -31.99
C ALA A 60 -52.74 3.86 -31.55
N ALA A 61 -51.94 4.73 -30.89
CA ALA A 61 -50.65 4.39 -30.35
C ALA A 61 -50.73 3.28 -29.28
N SER A 62 -51.73 3.35 -28.40
CA SER A 62 -52.01 2.32 -27.40
C SER A 62 -52.42 0.98 -28.01
N ALA A 63 -53.20 0.99 -29.07
CA ALA A 63 -53.60 -0.22 -29.80
C ALA A 63 -52.38 -0.90 -30.45
N VAL A 64 -51.51 -0.12 -31.10
CA VAL A 64 -50.25 -0.62 -31.65
C VAL A 64 -49.38 -1.20 -30.54
N PHE A 65 -49.25 -0.51 -29.41
CA PHE A 65 -48.47 -0.98 -28.26
C PHE A 65 -48.99 -2.31 -27.66
N MET A 66 -50.29 -2.51 -27.64
CA MET A 66 -50.91 -3.76 -27.17
C MET A 66 -50.62 -4.96 -28.09
N VAL A 67 -50.56 -4.74 -29.40
CA VAL A 67 -50.31 -5.79 -30.41
C VAL A 67 -48.82 -6.13 -30.53
N LEU A 68 -47.91 -5.19 -30.19
CA LEU A 68 -46.47 -5.40 -30.27
C LEU A 68 -46.01 -6.57 -29.36
N PRO A 69 -45.28 -7.58 -29.89
CA PRO A 69 -44.71 -8.65 -29.09
C PRO A 69 -43.75 -8.11 -28.02
N LYS A 70 -43.62 -8.81 -26.88
CA LYS A 70 -42.69 -8.40 -25.80
C LYS A 70 -41.23 -8.38 -26.27
N GLU A 71 -40.91 -9.18 -27.26
CA GLU A 71 -39.58 -9.32 -27.88
C GLU A 71 -39.09 -8.01 -28.52
N VAL A 72 -40.03 -7.21 -29.10
CA VAL A 72 -39.71 -5.90 -29.67
C VAL A 72 -39.21 -4.92 -28.60
N GLY A 73 -39.76 -4.99 -27.38
CA GLY A 73 -39.28 -4.24 -26.25
C GLY A 73 -37.82 -4.57 -25.90
N ASN A 74 -37.44 -5.83 -26.00
CA ASN A 74 -36.06 -6.28 -25.72
C ASN A 74 -35.06 -5.82 -26.80
N VAL A 75 -35.49 -5.60 -28.03
CA VAL A 75 -34.65 -5.08 -29.13
C VAL A 75 -34.45 -3.57 -29.02
N ILE A 76 -35.48 -2.85 -28.53
CA ILE A 76 -35.46 -1.38 -28.42
C ILE A 76 -34.89 -0.93 -27.08
N SER A 77 -35.00 -1.74 -26.01
CA SER A 77 -34.50 -1.46 -24.68
C SER A 77 -33.01 -1.08 -24.64
N PRO A 78 -32.08 -1.74 -25.38
CA PRO A 78 -30.67 -1.35 -25.39
C PRO A 78 -30.40 0.04 -25.96
N VAL A 79 -31.26 0.54 -26.86
CA VAL A 79 -31.12 1.87 -27.47
C VAL A 79 -31.49 3.00 -26.49
N PHE A 80 -32.37 2.70 -25.51
CA PHE A 80 -32.85 3.65 -24.50
C PHE A 80 -32.39 3.37 -23.08
N SER A 81 -31.80 2.20 -22.82
CA SER A 81 -31.12 1.94 -21.56
C SER A 81 -29.77 2.65 -21.57
N SER A 82 -29.77 3.91 -21.23
CA SER A 82 -28.55 4.59 -20.74
C SER A 82 -28.03 3.77 -19.55
N ASP A 83 -26.78 3.41 -19.63
CA ASP A 83 -26.00 2.59 -18.68
C ASP A 83 -26.24 2.94 -17.19
N LYS A 84 -27.35 2.55 -16.59
CA LYS A 84 -27.61 2.77 -15.16
C LYS A 84 -26.69 1.90 -14.29
N ASN A 85 -26.28 0.74 -14.76
CA ASN A 85 -25.40 -0.15 -13.98
C ASN A 85 -23.94 0.29 -14.01
N THR A 86 -23.46 0.83 -15.14
CA THR A 86 -22.12 1.43 -15.24
C THR A 86 -22.00 2.71 -14.42
N SER A 87 -23.05 3.54 -14.36
CA SER A 87 -23.03 4.78 -13.58
C SER A 87 -22.98 4.52 -12.06
N LEU A 88 -23.61 3.46 -11.57
CA LEU A 88 -23.62 3.13 -10.14
C LEU A 88 -22.26 2.61 -9.66
N GLY A 89 -21.65 1.69 -10.40
CA GLY A 89 -20.33 1.16 -10.11
C GLY A 89 -19.24 2.24 -10.16
N GLU A 90 -19.29 3.12 -11.18
CA GLU A 90 -18.38 4.27 -11.26
C GLU A 90 -18.61 5.31 -10.16
N ALA A 91 -19.87 5.57 -9.80
CA ALA A 91 -20.21 6.49 -8.72
C ALA A 91 -19.74 5.95 -7.35
N LEU A 92 -19.92 4.64 -7.08
CA LEU A 92 -19.41 3.98 -5.89
C LEU A 92 -17.89 4.02 -5.85
N ARG A 93 -17.21 3.70 -6.95
CA ARG A 93 -15.75 3.78 -7.06
C ARG A 93 -15.25 5.20 -6.79
N LYS A 94 -15.83 6.21 -7.43
CA LYS A 94 -15.47 7.63 -7.18
C LYS A 94 -15.68 8.02 -5.72
N ASN A 95 -16.74 7.54 -5.09
CA ASN A 95 -17.01 7.82 -3.68
C ASN A 95 -15.98 7.15 -2.76
N ILE A 96 -15.59 5.90 -3.02
CA ILE A 96 -14.54 5.19 -2.26
C ILE A 96 -13.20 5.92 -2.42
N VAL A 97 -12.79 6.22 -3.66
CA VAL A 97 -11.55 6.96 -3.93
C VAL A 97 -11.54 8.31 -3.21
N MET A 98 -12.64 9.07 -3.29
CA MET A 98 -12.76 10.35 -2.61
C MET A 98 -12.63 10.20 -1.09
N ARG A 99 -13.24 9.18 -0.48
CA ARG A 99 -13.11 8.92 0.96
C ARG A 99 -11.70 8.53 1.37
N LEU A 100 -11.01 7.72 0.56
CA LEU A 100 -9.61 7.36 0.80
C LEU A 100 -8.70 8.58 0.68
N ASP A 101 -8.89 9.42 -0.34
CA ASP A 101 -8.16 10.69 -0.49
C ASP A 101 -8.40 11.63 0.70
N PHE A 102 -9.63 11.72 1.20
CA PHE A 102 -9.93 12.51 2.41
C PHE A 102 -9.26 11.94 3.64
N ALA A 103 -9.29 10.61 3.82
CA ALA A 103 -8.63 9.95 4.94
C ALA A 103 -7.11 10.15 4.89
N SER A 104 -6.49 9.98 3.71
CA SER A 104 -5.06 10.25 3.49
C SER A 104 -4.69 11.68 3.88
N LYS A 105 -5.45 12.68 3.40
CA LYS A 105 -5.24 14.09 3.74
C LYS A 105 -5.44 14.37 5.23
N ALA A 106 -6.45 13.77 5.86
CA ALA A 106 -6.70 13.93 7.29
C ALA A 106 -5.53 13.39 8.12
N VAL A 107 -5.01 12.21 7.77
CA VAL A 107 -3.83 11.61 8.41
C VAL A 107 -2.57 12.46 8.17
N GLY A 108 -2.38 12.98 6.95
CA GLY A 108 -1.31 13.92 6.63
C GLY A 108 -1.37 15.22 7.44
N ASN A 109 -2.57 15.73 7.73
CA ASN A 109 -2.77 16.90 8.60
C ASN A 109 -2.36 16.58 10.05
N VAL A 110 -2.71 15.40 10.58
CA VAL A 110 -2.27 14.96 11.92
C VAL A 110 -0.74 14.93 12.01
N LYS A 111 -0.03 14.39 10.99
CA LYS A 111 1.43 14.47 10.91
C LYS A 111 1.93 15.91 11.05
N ASN A 112 1.36 16.84 10.28
CA ASN A 112 1.77 18.22 10.28
C ASN A 112 1.50 18.89 11.64
N ASP A 113 0.38 18.57 12.28
CA ASP A 113 0.03 19.11 13.59
C ASP A 113 0.96 18.57 14.68
N VAL A 114 1.27 17.27 14.68
CA VAL A 114 2.25 16.66 15.58
C VAL A 114 3.62 17.33 15.42
N SER A 115 4.07 17.53 14.18
CA SER A 115 5.36 18.20 13.89
C SER A 115 5.38 19.65 14.37
N LYS A 116 4.31 20.42 14.12
CA LYS A 116 4.19 21.81 14.60
C LYS A 116 4.16 21.92 16.12
N VAL A 117 3.42 21.04 16.78
CA VAL A 117 3.38 20.98 18.25
C VAL A 117 4.76 20.63 18.80
N SER A 118 5.44 19.65 18.20
CA SER A 118 6.81 19.25 18.58
C SER A 118 7.78 20.43 18.49
N GLU A 119 7.73 21.19 17.39
CA GLU A 119 8.59 22.35 17.19
C GLU A 119 8.30 23.49 18.19
N LYS A 120 7.01 23.75 18.48
CA LYS A 120 6.61 24.74 19.49
C LYS A 120 7.07 24.32 20.90
N MET A 121 6.91 23.05 21.25
CA MET A 121 7.34 22.51 22.55
C MET A 121 8.85 22.61 22.70
N LYS A 122 9.61 22.30 21.64
CA LYS A 122 11.06 22.45 21.63
C LYS A 122 11.46 23.90 21.92
N LYS A 123 10.79 24.88 21.30
CA LYS A 123 11.09 26.31 21.53
C LYS A 123 10.72 26.81 22.93
N LEU A 124 9.65 26.27 23.55
CA LEU A 124 9.15 26.74 24.84
C LEU A 124 9.83 26.07 26.03
N TYR A 125 10.24 24.81 25.89
CA TYR A 125 10.70 23.98 26.99
C TYR A 125 12.13 23.45 26.82
N SER A 126 12.90 23.99 25.85
CA SER A 126 14.33 23.63 25.76
C SER A 126 15.06 24.11 27.02
N PRO A 127 15.71 23.22 27.75
CA PRO A 127 16.56 23.64 28.84
C PRO A 127 17.66 24.55 28.29
N THR A 128 17.97 25.60 29.03
CA THR A 128 19.02 26.57 28.68
C THR A 128 20.12 26.51 29.70
N PHE A 129 21.35 26.75 29.30
CA PHE A 129 22.47 26.81 30.22
C PHE A 129 22.33 28.00 31.20
N ASP A 130 21.67 29.06 30.79
CA ASP A 130 21.32 30.17 31.68
C ASP A 130 20.61 29.71 32.97
N ALA A 131 19.77 28.63 32.87
CA ALA A 131 19.11 28.06 34.06
C ALA A 131 20.08 27.41 35.03
N VAL A 132 21.16 26.77 34.53
CA VAL A 132 22.26 26.23 35.38
C VAL A 132 22.95 27.35 36.14
N CYS A 133 23.26 28.45 35.46
CA CYS A 133 23.89 29.61 36.06
C CYS A 133 22.97 30.29 37.06
N GLU A 134 21.67 30.43 36.75
CA GLU A 134 20.69 31.07 37.63
C GLU A 134 20.40 30.21 38.86
N GLY A 135 20.28 28.89 38.72
CA GLY A 135 20.16 27.94 39.82
C GLY A 135 21.34 28.04 40.77
N THR A 136 22.57 28.00 40.25
CA THR A 136 23.78 28.15 41.05
C THR A 136 23.86 29.51 41.74
N ARG A 137 23.46 30.56 41.07
CA ARG A 137 23.40 31.93 41.64
C ARG A 137 22.44 31.99 42.82
N ASN A 138 21.25 31.46 42.66
CA ASN A 138 20.22 31.44 43.68
C ASN A 138 20.62 30.61 44.90
N GLU A 139 21.23 29.47 44.70
CA GLU A 139 21.65 28.58 45.79
C GLU A 139 22.85 29.12 46.58
N VAL A 140 23.85 29.65 45.88
CA VAL A 140 25.15 29.97 46.50
C VAL A 140 25.37 31.46 46.67
N CYS A 141 25.08 32.28 45.62
CA CYS A 141 25.40 33.69 45.65
C CYS A 141 24.36 34.50 46.42
N GLU A 142 23.06 34.16 46.32
CA GLU A 142 21.98 34.84 47.03
C GLU A 142 22.11 34.72 48.56
N THR A 143 22.67 33.62 49.02
CA THR A 143 22.92 33.35 50.47
C THR A 143 24.30 33.80 50.96
N CYS A 144 25.10 34.41 50.07
CA CYS A 144 26.48 34.81 50.39
C CYS A 144 26.53 36.22 51.07
N GLY A 145 27.20 36.31 52.21
CA GLY A 145 27.37 37.58 52.89
C GLY A 145 28.17 38.66 52.13
N LEU A 146 28.90 38.26 51.05
CA LEU A 146 29.62 39.15 50.14
C LEU A 146 28.87 39.49 48.88
N LYS A 147 27.57 39.16 48.78
CA LYS A 147 26.73 39.40 47.60
C LYS A 147 26.83 40.82 47.07
N MET A 148 26.58 41.83 47.95
CA MET A 148 26.65 43.26 47.61
C MET A 148 28.02 43.64 47.04
N TYR A 149 29.11 43.14 47.64
CA TYR A 149 30.44 43.43 47.15
C TYR A 149 30.69 42.84 45.75
N CYS A 150 30.25 41.62 45.49
CA CYS A 150 30.45 40.97 44.23
C CYS A 150 29.60 41.60 43.08
N TYR A 151 28.38 42.04 43.38
CA TYR A 151 27.47 42.55 42.35
C TYR A 151 27.55 44.07 42.19
N GLU A 152 27.83 44.85 43.25
CA GLU A 152 27.75 46.31 43.18
C GLU A 152 29.13 46.99 43.08
N HIS A 153 30.16 46.48 43.79
CA HIS A 153 31.44 47.22 43.89
C HIS A 153 32.48 46.83 42.82
N LYS A 154 32.37 45.67 42.16
CA LYS A 154 33.32 45.21 41.12
C LYS A 154 32.74 45.03 39.74
N GLY A 155 31.63 45.71 39.41
CA GLY A 155 31.04 45.62 38.07
C GLY A 155 30.50 44.25 37.73
N GLY A 156 30.11 43.54 38.80
CA GLY A 156 29.43 42.28 38.68
C GLY A 156 30.32 41.07 38.38
N VAL A 157 30.25 40.09 39.29
CA VAL A 157 30.41 38.70 38.88
C VAL A 157 29.32 38.45 37.88
N THR A 158 29.66 38.70 36.65
CA THR A 158 28.68 38.92 35.61
C THR A 158 28.38 37.60 34.91
N ARG A 159 27.38 37.65 34.09
CA ARG A 159 27.00 36.65 33.12
C ARG A 159 28.22 36.02 32.39
N ASP A 160 29.25 36.82 32.13
CA ASP A 160 30.48 36.44 31.44
C ASP A 160 31.37 35.49 32.27
N ASP A 161 31.39 35.60 33.60
CA ASP A 161 32.18 34.70 34.45
C ASP A 161 31.55 33.31 34.53
N PHE A 162 30.22 33.22 34.55
CA PHE A 162 29.48 31.95 34.43
C PHE A 162 29.56 31.37 33.02
N ALA A 163 29.53 32.20 31.97
CA ALA A 163 29.67 31.74 30.59
C ALA A 163 31.02 31.07 30.31
N ARG A 164 32.11 31.55 30.96
CA ARG A 164 33.41 30.85 30.88
C ARG A 164 33.39 29.46 31.51
N LEU A 165 32.61 29.25 32.56
CA LEU A 165 32.45 27.95 33.18
C LEU A 165 31.60 26.99 32.32
N GLU A 166 30.74 27.52 31.45
CA GLU A 166 30.00 26.74 30.43
C GLU A 166 30.96 25.99 29.52
N GLU A 167 31.93 26.69 28.94
CA GLU A 167 32.92 26.11 28.04
C GLU A 167 33.74 24.99 28.74
N TYR A 168 34.08 25.17 30.05
CA TYR A 168 34.76 24.13 30.82
C TYR A 168 33.86 22.92 31.09
N LEU A 169 32.56 23.14 31.38
CA LEU A 169 31.60 22.06 31.60
C LEU A 169 31.33 21.27 30.36
N GLU A 170 31.18 21.94 29.20
CA GLU A 170 31.00 21.28 27.91
C GLU A 170 32.19 20.41 27.51
N LEU A 171 33.42 20.89 27.76
CA LEU A 171 34.64 20.17 27.42
C LEU A 171 34.96 19.01 28.38
N ASN A 172 34.76 19.19 29.69
CA ASN A 172 35.23 18.26 30.71
C ASN A 172 34.12 17.55 31.50
N GLY A 173 32.85 17.92 31.29
CA GLY A 173 31.67 17.36 31.98
C GLY A 173 31.56 17.77 33.47
N THR A 174 32.63 18.25 34.09
CA THR A 174 32.69 18.68 35.50
C THR A 174 33.70 19.79 35.70
N ILE A 175 33.47 20.65 36.69
CA ILE A 175 34.40 21.71 37.10
C ILE A 175 34.82 21.54 38.55
N GLY A 176 36.04 21.96 38.85
CA GLY A 176 36.60 22.01 40.22
C GLY A 176 36.78 23.44 40.74
N GLU A 177 37.22 23.56 42.00
CA GLU A 177 37.51 24.86 42.61
C GLU A 177 38.56 25.68 41.83
N ARG A 178 39.56 25.03 41.23
CA ARG A 178 40.59 25.67 40.41
C ARG A 178 40.04 26.29 39.12
N ASP A 179 39.01 25.71 38.54
CA ASP A 179 38.40 26.21 37.31
C ASP A 179 37.53 27.41 37.63
N VAL A 180 36.80 27.38 38.75
CA VAL A 180 36.10 28.53 39.29
C VAL A 180 37.06 29.67 39.62
N GLU A 181 38.24 29.36 40.18
CA GLU A 181 39.26 30.37 40.50
C GLU A 181 39.86 31.05 39.28
N LYS A 182 39.99 30.35 38.17
CA LYS A 182 40.46 30.93 36.90
C LYS A 182 39.40 31.81 36.22
N SER A 183 38.13 31.45 36.31
CA SER A 183 37.02 32.11 35.64
C SER A 183 36.41 33.24 36.46
N PHE A 184 36.33 33.07 37.80
CA PHE A 184 35.80 34.06 38.73
C PHE A 184 36.88 34.97 39.30
N VAL A 185 36.43 36.13 39.71
CA VAL A 185 37.28 37.09 40.45
C VAL A 185 38.00 36.41 41.59
N LYS A 186 39.34 36.64 41.74
CA LYS A 186 40.25 35.99 42.68
C LYS A 186 39.80 35.92 44.14
N ASN A 187 38.74 36.63 44.54
CA ASN A 187 38.30 36.79 45.91
C ASN A 187 36.96 36.08 46.23
N CYS A 188 36.48 35.17 45.41
CA CYS A 188 35.28 34.40 45.77
C CYS A 188 35.57 33.44 46.92
N CYS A 189 34.85 33.58 48.05
CA CYS A 189 35.03 32.77 49.26
C CYS A 189 34.29 31.42 49.19
N LYS A 190 33.36 31.24 48.22
CA LYS A 190 32.52 30.04 48.08
C LYS A 190 32.81 29.23 46.80
N LYS A 191 34.07 29.20 46.35
CA LYS A 191 34.48 28.54 45.10
C LYS A 191 34.04 27.08 45.05
N GLY A 192 34.24 26.32 46.10
CA GLY A 192 33.88 24.91 46.19
C GLY A 192 32.37 24.68 46.25
N GLU A 193 31.57 25.62 46.80
CA GLU A 193 30.13 25.55 46.79
C GLU A 193 29.59 25.84 45.36
N ILE A 194 30.15 26.83 44.66
CA ILE A 194 29.83 27.14 43.27
C ILE A 194 30.10 25.93 42.37
N ALA A 195 31.31 25.31 42.48
CA ALA A 195 31.65 24.14 41.67
C ALA A 195 30.68 22.98 41.91
N ARG A 196 30.31 22.70 43.18
CA ARG A 196 29.38 21.61 43.50
C ARG A 196 27.97 21.89 42.99
N SER A 197 27.44 23.08 43.23
CA SER A 197 26.10 23.48 42.78
C SER A 197 26.03 23.48 41.25
N MET A 198 27.05 24.03 40.57
CA MET A 198 27.09 24.07 39.11
C MET A 198 27.18 22.68 38.48
N ASN A 199 27.99 21.78 39.05
CA ASN A 199 28.02 20.38 38.59
C ASN A 199 26.69 19.62 38.83
N ALA A 200 25.97 19.94 39.90
CA ALA A 200 24.67 19.36 40.20
C ALA A 200 23.61 19.84 39.17
N ASN A 201 23.51 21.17 39.00
CA ASN A 201 22.57 21.78 38.04
C ASN A 201 22.90 21.41 36.59
N TYR A 202 24.18 21.24 36.25
CA TYR A 202 24.59 20.78 34.91
C TYR A 202 24.20 19.33 34.64
N ARG A 203 24.28 18.43 35.60
CA ARG A 203 23.77 17.05 35.45
C ARG A 203 22.26 17.01 35.25
N GLU A 204 21.53 17.86 35.98
CA GLU A 204 20.07 17.99 35.77
C GLU A 204 19.73 18.54 34.36
N TYR A 205 20.48 19.56 33.91
CA TYR A 205 20.39 20.10 32.57
C TYR A 205 20.67 19.03 31.48
N GLN A 206 21.74 18.23 31.64
CA GLN A 206 22.02 17.14 30.69
C GLN A 206 20.93 16.09 30.66
N SER A 207 20.43 15.66 31.82
CA SER A 207 19.29 14.73 31.88
C SER A 207 18.03 15.27 31.21
N ALA A 208 17.76 16.56 31.38
CA ALA A 208 16.63 17.23 30.73
C ALA A 208 16.81 17.31 29.21
N LEU A 209 18.02 17.58 28.71
CA LEU A 209 18.36 17.56 27.28
C LEU A 209 18.16 16.17 26.67
N GLU A 210 18.67 15.13 27.33
CA GLU A 210 18.49 13.74 26.87
C GLU A 210 17.01 13.35 26.84
N ALA A 211 16.24 13.66 27.89
CA ALA A 211 14.81 13.41 27.94
C ALA A 211 14.07 14.14 26.81
N GLN A 212 14.43 15.40 26.53
CA GLN A 212 13.84 16.16 25.44
C GLN A 212 14.18 15.60 24.06
N GLN A 213 15.42 15.13 23.88
CA GLN A 213 15.83 14.47 22.65
C GLN A 213 15.02 13.20 22.42
N ARG A 214 14.89 12.32 23.43
CA ARG A 214 14.06 11.11 23.37
C ARG A 214 12.60 11.43 23.00
N ILE A 215 12.01 12.47 23.62
CA ILE A 215 10.64 12.90 23.29
C ILE A 215 10.55 13.36 21.83
N THR A 216 11.56 14.08 21.34
CA THR A 216 11.60 14.55 19.95
C THR A 216 11.70 13.37 18.98
N ASP A 217 12.53 12.38 19.29
CA ASP A 217 12.71 11.18 18.49
C ASP A 217 11.42 10.35 18.42
N VAL A 218 10.77 10.10 19.57
CA VAL A 218 9.46 9.41 19.61
C VAL A 218 8.41 10.15 18.78
N ARG A 219 8.34 11.47 18.88
CA ARG A 219 7.39 12.27 18.08
C ARG A 219 7.69 12.21 16.59
N SER A 220 8.96 12.21 16.20
CA SER A 220 9.35 12.10 14.78
C SER A 220 8.94 10.75 14.20
N VAL A 221 9.10 9.68 14.99
CA VAL A 221 8.64 8.34 14.63
C VAL A 221 7.13 8.28 14.47
N VAL A 222 6.38 8.81 15.43
CA VAL A 222 4.91 8.87 15.37
C VAL A 222 4.45 9.67 14.13
N ALA A 223 5.08 10.82 13.86
CA ALA A 223 4.79 11.60 12.65
C ALA A 223 5.12 10.82 11.37
N GLY A 224 6.21 10.03 11.37
CA GLY A 224 6.57 9.12 10.28
C GLY A 224 5.53 8.02 10.04
N GLN A 225 5.00 7.41 11.12
CA GLN A 225 3.94 6.40 11.03
C GLN A 225 2.66 6.99 10.41
N PHE A 226 2.23 8.19 10.82
CA PHE A 226 1.09 8.87 10.21
C PHE A 226 1.35 9.17 8.72
N SER A 227 2.59 9.54 8.35
CA SER A 227 2.93 9.71 6.93
C SER A 227 2.74 8.41 6.15
N GLY A 228 3.30 7.30 6.65
CA GLY A 228 3.17 5.98 6.02
C GLY A 228 1.71 5.54 5.85
N ILE A 229 0.86 5.74 6.86
CA ILE A 229 -0.58 5.47 6.76
C ILE A 229 -1.24 6.35 5.68
N GLY A 230 -0.88 7.64 5.62
CA GLY A 230 -1.36 8.56 4.59
C GLY A 230 -0.99 8.09 3.18
N ASP A 231 0.26 7.67 2.99
CA ASP A 231 0.76 7.16 1.71
C ASP A 231 0.05 5.86 1.30
N ILE A 232 -0.19 4.93 2.25
CA ILE A 232 -0.97 3.71 2.03
C ILE A 232 -2.39 4.03 1.55
N LEU A 233 -3.07 4.95 2.21
CA LEU A 233 -4.42 5.35 1.83
C LEU A 233 -4.45 6.01 0.45
N HIS A 234 -3.41 6.76 0.10
CA HIS A 234 -3.24 7.36 -1.22
C HIS A 234 -3.01 6.29 -2.30
N ASP A 235 -2.09 5.34 -2.05
CA ASP A 235 -1.80 4.23 -2.95
C ASP A 235 -3.06 3.38 -3.20
N LEU A 236 -3.84 3.09 -2.14
CA LEU A 236 -5.13 2.41 -2.27
C LEU A 236 -6.12 3.23 -3.11
N ALA A 237 -6.20 4.55 -2.91
CA ALA A 237 -7.06 5.40 -3.72
C ALA A 237 -6.63 5.39 -5.19
N ASP A 238 -5.34 5.42 -5.49
CA ASP A 238 -4.78 5.36 -6.84
C ASP A 238 -4.97 3.97 -7.47
N GLU A 239 -4.84 2.92 -6.70
CA GLU A 239 -5.15 1.57 -7.15
C GLU A 239 -6.63 1.47 -7.55
N PHE A 240 -7.56 1.89 -6.71
CA PHE A 240 -8.99 1.95 -7.03
C PHE A 240 -9.29 2.88 -8.21
N ARG A 241 -8.54 3.96 -8.40
CA ARG A 241 -8.69 4.91 -9.51
C ARG A 241 -8.22 4.33 -10.82
N ASN A 242 -7.12 3.59 -10.81
CA ASN A 242 -6.39 3.17 -12.01
C ASN A 242 -6.54 1.68 -12.34
N THR A 243 -6.96 0.85 -11.40
CA THR A 243 -6.77 -0.61 -11.48
C THR A 243 -7.85 -1.35 -12.24
N MET A 244 -9.05 -0.78 -12.43
CA MET A 244 -10.16 -1.51 -13.02
C MET A 244 -10.91 -0.66 -14.04
N ARG A 245 -10.91 -1.11 -15.29
CA ARG A 245 -11.83 -0.64 -16.32
C ARG A 245 -12.98 -1.62 -16.44
N CYS A 246 -14.21 -1.12 -16.50
CA CYS A 246 -15.37 -1.94 -16.85
C CYS A 246 -15.34 -2.24 -18.36
N ASP A 247 -15.34 -3.51 -18.72
CA ASP A 247 -15.49 -3.96 -20.10
C ASP A 247 -16.99 -4.29 -20.36
N ASN A 248 -17.72 -3.26 -20.77
CA ASN A 248 -19.16 -3.37 -21.02
C ASN A 248 -19.47 -4.22 -22.25
N GLU A 249 -18.60 -4.24 -23.25
CA GLU A 249 -18.80 -5.07 -24.43
C GLU A 249 -18.77 -6.55 -24.10
N SER A 250 -17.78 -6.99 -23.33
CA SER A 250 -17.70 -8.37 -22.86
C SER A 250 -18.86 -8.73 -21.95
N ALA A 251 -19.27 -7.83 -21.05
CA ALA A 251 -20.43 -8.05 -20.18
C ALA A 251 -21.72 -8.25 -20.99
N GLN A 252 -21.97 -7.42 -22.02
CA GLN A 252 -23.15 -7.56 -22.90
C GLN A 252 -23.11 -8.86 -23.72
N ARG A 253 -21.93 -9.27 -24.22
CA ARG A 253 -21.79 -10.56 -24.92
C ARG A 253 -22.11 -11.73 -24.01
N ILE A 254 -21.64 -11.70 -22.77
CA ILE A 254 -21.90 -12.74 -21.76
C ILE A 254 -23.40 -12.78 -21.43
N ILE A 255 -24.02 -11.64 -21.15
CA ILE A 255 -25.48 -11.55 -20.88
C ILE A 255 -26.28 -12.18 -22.02
N SER A 256 -25.99 -11.77 -23.24
CA SER A 256 -26.70 -12.28 -24.43
C SER A 256 -26.53 -13.78 -24.62
N ALA A 257 -25.31 -14.27 -24.44
CA ALA A 257 -25.00 -15.69 -24.60
C ALA A 257 -25.65 -16.55 -23.50
N LEU A 258 -25.56 -16.17 -22.25
CA LEU A 258 -26.18 -16.92 -21.15
C LEU A 258 -27.70 -16.85 -21.16
N THR A 259 -28.29 -15.73 -21.60
CA THR A 259 -29.72 -15.61 -21.79
C THR A 259 -30.23 -16.54 -22.90
N SER A 260 -29.45 -16.73 -23.98
CA SER A 260 -29.81 -17.68 -25.06
C SER A 260 -29.78 -19.15 -24.57
N LEU A 261 -29.05 -19.44 -23.50
CA LEU A 261 -29.01 -20.75 -22.84
C LEU A 261 -30.05 -20.91 -21.71
N GLY A 262 -31.00 -20.00 -21.58
CA GLY A 262 -32.09 -20.05 -20.60
C GLY A 262 -31.71 -19.47 -19.23
N ALA A 263 -30.57 -18.82 -19.07
CA ALA A 263 -30.23 -18.13 -17.84
C ALA A 263 -30.96 -16.78 -17.72
N ILE A 264 -31.42 -16.47 -16.51
CA ILE A 264 -31.95 -15.14 -16.18
C ILE A 264 -30.81 -14.38 -15.49
N VAL A 265 -30.08 -13.56 -16.27
CA VAL A 265 -28.97 -12.74 -15.79
C VAL A 265 -29.53 -11.47 -15.18
N GLU A 266 -29.29 -11.26 -13.87
CA GLU A 266 -29.68 -10.04 -13.17
C GLU A 266 -28.59 -8.97 -13.29
N GLU A 267 -27.31 -9.37 -13.22
CA GLU A 267 -26.17 -8.48 -13.30
C GLU A 267 -24.96 -9.23 -13.87
N CYS A 268 -24.16 -8.55 -14.68
CA CYS A 268 -22.86 -9.04 -15.14
C CYS A 268 -21.88 -7.87 -15.18
N ILE A 269 -20.77 -8.02 -14.49
CA ILE A 269 -19.70 -7.03 -14.41
C ILE A 269 -18.41 -7.70 -14.88
N CYS A 270 -17.78 -7.11 -15.91
CA CYS A 270 -16.45 -7.49 -16.37
C CYS A 270 -15.47 -6.37 -16.01
N LEU A 271 -14.48 -6.70 -15.22
CA LEU A 271 -13.45 -5.76 -14.78
C LEU A 271 -12.12 -6.15 -15.40
N VAL A 272 -11.41 -5.19 -15.97
CA VAL A 272 -10.06 -5.39 -16.52
C VAL A 272 -9.09 -4.56 -15.73
N SER A 273 -8.11 -5.20 -15.12
CA SER A 273 -7.03 -4.55 -14.38
C SER A 273 -6.02 -3.87 -15.31
N ASN A 274 -5.17 -2.99 -14.79
CA ASN A 274 -4.09 -2.35 -15.56
C ASN A 274 -3.08 -3.35 -16.17
N GLY A 275 -2.94 -4.54 -15.56
CA GLY A 275 -2.17 -5.65 -16.13
C GLY A 275 -2.88 -6.41 -17.24
N GLY A 276 -4.09 -5.97 -17.63
CA GLY A 276 -4.90 -6.62 -18.67
C GLY A 276 -5.70 -7.83 -18.20
N ARG A 277 -5.62 -8.20 -16.90
CA ARG A 277 -6.35 -9.32 -16.29
C ARG A 277 -7.84 -9.01 -16.21
N MET A 278 -8.67 -9.97 -16.63
CA MET A 278 -10.12 -9.86 -16.55
C MET A 278 -10.67 -10.67 -15.37
N SER A 279 -11.59 -10.06 -14.63
CA SER A 279 -12.48 -10.74 -13.69
C SER A 279 -13.91 -10.54 -14.11
N VAL A 280 -14.73 -11.58 -13.94
CA VAL A 280 -16.16 -11.59 -14.29
C VAL A 280 -16.95 -11.91 -13.04
N GLU A 281 -17.83 -11.02 -12.66
CA GLU A 281 -18.85 -11.24 -11.63
C GLU A 281 -20.23 -11.30 -12.30
N LEU A 282 -20.95 -12.36 -12.01
CA LEU A 282 -22.24 -12.65 -12.62
C LEU A 282 -23.25 -12.98 -11.53
N THR A 283 -24.42 -12.36 -11.56
CA THR A 283 -25.55 -12.66 -10.69
C THR A 283 -26.69 -13.21 -11.53
N LEU A 284 -27.06 -14.46 -11.25
CA LEU A 284 -28.18 -15.15 -11.89
C LEU A 284 -29.35 -15.28 -10.93
N SER A 285 -30.57 -15.27 -11.45
CA SER A 285 -31.75 -15.66 -10.69
C SER A 285 -31.77 -17.18 -10.47
N ASN A 286 -32.18 -17.65 -9.30
CA ASN A 286 -32.33 -19.08 -9.00
C ASN A 286 -33.43 -19.78 -9.86
N LYS A 287 -34.19 -18.99 -10.62
CA LYS A 287 -35.18 -19.49 -11.62
C LYS A 287 -34.54 -19.81 -12.96
N SER A 288 -33.26 -19.55 -13.14
CA SER A 288 -32.53 -19.90 -14.36
C SER A 288 -32.49 -21.41 -14.56
N GLU A 289 -32.46 -21.88 -15.80
CA GLU A 289 -32.18 -23.27 -16.10
C GLU A 289 -30.85 -23.70 -15.46
N LYS A 290 -30.74 -24.97 -15.05
CA LYS A 290 -29.54 -25.50 -14.39
C LYS A 290 -28.38 -25.60 -15.37
N LEU A 291 -27.65 -24.52 -15.55
CA LEU A 291 -26.37 -24.53 -16.26
C LEU A 291 -25.30 -25.19 -15.40
N SER A 292 -24.53 -26.08 -16.01
CA SER A 292 -23.36 -26.65 -15.35
C SER A 292 -22.24 -25.61 -15.23
N LYS A 293 -21.39 -25.76 -14.20
CA LYS A 293 -20.21 -24.89 -14.02
C LYS A 293 -19.35 -24.79 -15.30
N GLY A 294 -19.14 -25.94 -15.94
CA GLY A 294 -18.33 -26.03 -17.16
C GLY A 294 -18.96 -25.34 -18.37
N GLU A 295 -20.30 -25.29 -18.46
CA GLU A 295 -21.00 -24.56 -19.53
C GLU A 295 -20.86 -23.06 -19.34
N VAL A 296 -21.06 -22.55 -18.11
CA VAL A 296 -20.87 -21.14 -17.78
C VAL A 296 -19.44 -20.72 -18.08
N MET A 297 -18.43 -21.50 -17.65
CA MET A 297 -17.02 -21.20 -17.87
C MET A 297 -16.67 -21.16 -19.36
N ARG A 298 -17.11 -22.18 -20.13
CA ARG A 298 -16.85 -22.24 -21.57
C ARG A 298 -17.47 -21.06 -22.32
N GLU A 299 -18.69 -20.68 -21.95
CA GLU A 299 -19.38 -19.61 -22.63
C GLU A 299 -18.79 -18.24 -22.31
N ILE A 300 -18.42 -17.99 -21.05
CA ILE A 300 -17.69 -16.77 -20.65
C ILE A 300 -16.34 -16.71 -21.35
N SER A 301 -15.59 -17.81 -21.36
CA SER A 301 -14.28 -17.90 -22.04
C SER A 301 -14.41 -17.60 -23.54
N ARG A 302 -15.46 -18.14 -24.20
CA ARG A 302 -15.75 -17.89 -25.60
C ARG A 302 -16.09 -16.42 -25.87
N CYS A 303 -16.95 -15.82 -25.03
CA CYS A 303 -17.36 -14.41 -25.17
C CYS A 303 -16.21 -13.43 -24.97
N CYS A 304 -15.30 -13.74 -24.07
CA CYS A 304 -14.16 -12.86 -23.73
C CYS A 304 -12.90 -13.17 -24.56
N GLY A 305 -12.82 -14.34 -25.21
CA GLY A 305 -11.60 -14.82 -25.90
C GLY A 305 -10.45 -15.08 -24.93
N ARG A 306 -10.76 -15.45 -23.66
CA ARG A 306 -9.79 -15.64 -22.57
C ARG A 306 -10.06 -16.94 -21.83
N ARG A 307 -9.05 -17.49 -21.16
CA ARG A 307 -9.21 -18.64 -20.26
C ARG A 307 -9.48 -18.16 -18.85
N PHE A 308 -10.43 -18.80 -18.18
CA PHE A 308 -10.81 -18.47 -16.80
C PHE A 308 -10.65 -19.68 -15.89
N ASP A 309 -10.39 -19.42 -14.61
CA ASP A 309 -10.40 -20.43 -13.56
C ASP A 309 -11.81 -20.97 -13.30
N LEU A 310 -11.88 -22.07 -12.54
CA LEU A 310 -13.15 -22.64 -12.12
C LEU A 310 -14.00 -21.60 -11.36
N PRO A 311 -15.28 -21.47 -11.69
CA PRO A 311 -16.13 -20.48 -11.08
C PRO A 311 -16.32 -20.71 -9.58
N THR A 312 -16.15 -19.64 -8.80
CA THR A 312 -16.58 -19.60 -7.40
C THR A 312 -18.05 -19.25 -7.37
N ILE A 313 -18.88 -20.13 -6.79
CA ILE A 313 -20.32 -19.98 -6.74
C ILE A 313 -20.78 -19.79 -5.31
N SER A 314 -21.48 -18.70 -5.03
CA SER A 314 -22.21 -18.45 -3.78
C SER A 314 -23.70 -18.32 -4.03
N ARG A 315 -24.53 -18.78 -3.10
CA ARG A 315 -25.99 -18.66 -3.16
C ARG A 315 -26.48 -17.76 -2.04
N GLU A 316 -27.15 -16.68 -2.43
CA GLU A 316 -27.73 -15.71 -1.51
C GLU A 316 -29.24 -15.60 -1.76
N GLY A 317 -30.03 -16.34 -0.98
CA GLY A 317 -31.49 -16.36 -1.15
C GLY A 317 -31.91 -16.86 -2.54
N ASN A 318 -32.51 -15.99 -3.35
CA ASN A 318 -32.99 -16.31 -4.70
C ASN A 318 -31.97 -15.96 -5.80
N ARG A 319 -30.72 -15.65 -5.44
CA ARG A 319 -29.64 -15.24 -6.34
C ARG A 319 -28.48 -16.22 -6.30
N ILE A 320 -27.89 -16.46 -7.44
CA ILE A 320 -26.65 -17.24 -7.60
C ILE A 320 -25.58 -16.26 -8.08
N ARG A 321 -24.59 -16.00 -7.24
CA ARG A 321 -23.44 -15.19 -7.60
C ARG A 321 -22.29 -16.08 -8.06
N ILE A 322 -21.70 -15.76 -9.21
CA ILE A 322 -20.62 -16.49 -9.83
C ILE A 322 -19.48 -15.50 -10.04
N ALA A 323 -18.31 -15.80 -9.51
CA ALA A 323 -17.10 -15.03 -9.71
C ALA A 323 -16.04 -15.90 -10.41
N MET A 324 -15.39 -15.33 -11.42
CA MET A 324 -14.35 -15.97 -12.21
C MET A 324 -13.21 -14.99 -12.46
N CYS A 325 -11.98 -15.49 -12.42
CA CYS A 325 -10.79 -14.73 -12.76
C CYS A 325 -10.09 -15.36 -13.96
N GLU A 326 -9.49 -14.53 -14.79
CA GLU A 326 -8.66 -14.98 -15.90
C GLU A 326 -7.49 -15.82 -15.37
N MET A 327 -7.19 -16.91 -16.05
CA MET A 327 -6.13 -17.83 -15.69
C MET A 327 -4.76 -17.24 -16.02
N PRO A 328 -3.79 -17.28 -15.13
CA PRO A 328 -2.44 -16.79 -15.43
C PRO A 328 -1.77 -17.64 -16.54
N VAL A 329 -0.91 -17.00 -17.33
CA VAL A 329 -0.15 -17.65 -18.41
C VAL A 329 1.04 -18.42 -17.86
N PHE A 330 1.67 -17.86 -16.82
CA PHE A 330 2.84 -18.41 -16.16
C PHE A 330 2.50 -18.92 -14.76
N ASP A 331 3.33 -19.84 -14.31
CA ASP A 331 3.45 -20.26 -12.92
C ASP A 331 4.92 -20.15 -12.52
N VAL A 332 5.23 -20.34 -11.25
CA VAL A 332 6.60 -20.30 -10.75
C VAL A 332 6.89 -21.50 -9.83
N GLU A 333 8.01 -22.13 -10.07
CA GLU A 333 8.59 -23.11 -9.18
C GLU A 333 9.61 -22.41 -8.29
N ILE A 334 9.47 -22.51 -6.95
CA ILE A 334 10.38 -21.87 -5.99
C ILE A 334 11.00 -22.94 -5.10
N GLY A 335 12.33 -22.88 -4.99
CA GLY A 335 13.11 -23.66 -4.04
C GLY A 335 13.98 -22.75 -3.19
N SER A 336 14.21 -23.13 -1.94
CA SER A 336 15.05 -22.35 -1.02
C SER A 336 15.85 -23.26 -0.11
N ASP A 337 17.06 -22.84 0.24
CA ASP A 337 17.89 -23.52 1.22
C ASP A 337 18.67 -22.52 2.06
N GLN A 338 19.01 -22.93 3.30
CA GLN A 338 19.71 -22.09 4.27
C GLN A 338 20.72 -22.90 5.07
N HIS A 339 21.85 -22.27 5.37
CA HIS A 339 22.84 -22.78 6.31
C HIS A 339 23.14 -21.72 7.37
N THR A 340 22.96 -22.08 8.64
CA THR A 340 23.16 -21.18 9.79
C THR A 340 24.62 -21.16 10.24
N ALA A 341 25.15 -19.99 10.54
CA ALA A 341 26.56 -19.79 10.91
C ALA A 341 26.97 -20.56 12.16
N ASP A 342 26.22 -20.48 13.22
CA ASP A 342 26.60 -20.94 14.58
C ASP A 342 25.99 -22.31 14.93
N ASN A 343 26.30 -23.36 14.13
CA ASN A 343 25.86 -24.75 14.38
C ASN A 343 24.37 -24.91 14.79
N GLY A 344 23.50 -24.10 14.20
CA GLY A 344 22.06 -24.39 14.15
C GLY A 344 21.18 -23.78 15.22
N LYS A 345 21.58 -22.70 15.92
CA LYS A 345 20.70 -22.14 16.93
C LYS A 345 19.67 -21.13 16.41
N LEU A 346 20.05 -20.16 15.59
CA LEU A 346 19.14 -19.15 15.03
C LEU A 346 19.77 -18.55 13.77
N CYS A 347 19.01 -18.54 12.66
CA CYS A 347 19.40 -17.88 11.41
C CYS A 347 18.91 -16.44 11.40
N GLY A 348 19.78 -15.47 11.07
CA GLY A 348 19.44 -14.06 10.86
C GLY A 348 18.61 -13.85 9.61
N ASP A 349 18.83 -14.70 8.63
CA ASP A 349 18.11 -14.69 7.37
C ASP A 349 16.69 -15.26 7.49
N CYS A 350 15.73 -14.58 6.91
CA CYS A 350 14.34 -15.02 6.84
C CYS A 350 13.86 -15.05 5.39
N ILE A 351 13.32 -16.20 4.97
CA ILE A 351 12.75 -16.40 3.64
C ILE A 351 11.23 -16.48 3.74
N ASN A 352 10.54 -15.80 2.85
CA ASN A 352 9.11 -16.00 2.62
C ASN A 352 8.81 -15.96 1.13
N TYR A 353 7.90 -16.81 0.68
CA TYR A 353 7.34 -16.73 -0.68
C TYR A 353 5.85 -17.04 -0.66
N PHE A 354 5.09 -16.35 -1.49
CA PHE A 354 3.63 -16.48 -1.54
C PHE A 354 3.06 -15.90 -2.83
N ASN A 355 1.86 -16.35 -3.19
CA ASN A 355 1.03 -15.74 -4.20
C ASN A 355 0.05 -14.77 -3.53
N ASP A 356 -0.13 -13.57 -4.11
CA ASP A 356 -1.03 -12.55 -3.57
C ASP A 356 -2.53 -12.80 -3.87
N GLY A 357 -2.84 -13.84 -4.65
CA GLY A 357 -4.20 -14.11 -5.13
C GLY A 357 -4.65 -13.20 -6.28
N PHE A 358 -3.84 -12.20 -6.64
CA PHE A 358 -4.10 -11.24 -7.74
C PHE A 358 -3.21 -11.47 -8.96
N GLY A 359 -2.49 -12.60 -8.98
CA GLY A 359 -1.66 -13.04 -10.09
C GLY A 359 -0.22 -12.55 -10.03
N LYS A 360 0.28 -12.19 -8.86
CA LYS A 360 1.70 -11.98 -8.60
C LYS A 360 2.20 -12.96 -7.55
N THR A 361 3.35 -13.52 -7.80
CA THR A 361 4.10 -14.29 -6.81
C THR A 361 5.26 -13.47 -6.31
N TYR A 362 5.42 -13.46 -5.00
CA TYR A 362 6.49 -12.75 -4.29
C TYR A 362 7.45 -13.75 -3.66
N ALA A 363 8.74 -13.44 -3.72
CA ALA A 363 9.78 -14.05 -2.90
C ALA A 363 10.51 -12.93 -2.14
N LEU A 364 10.72 -13.15 -0.85
CA LEU A 364 11.39 -12.23 0.06
C LEU A 364 12.57 -12.93 0.73
N VAL A 365 13.67 -12.20 0.81
CA VAL A 365 14.81 -12.53 1.69
C VAL A 365 15.10 -11.30 2.53
N CYS A 366 15.05 -11.45 3.84
CA CYS A 366 15.39 -10.40 4.80
C CYS A 366 16.49 -10.93 5.71
N ASP A 367 17.58 -10.20 5.81
CA ASP A 367 18.68 -10.51 6.70
C ASP A 367 18.77 -9.42 7.77
N GLY A 368 18.73 -9.83 9.05
CA GLY A 368 18.89 -8.94 10.18
C GLY A 368 20.37 -8.71 10.45
N MET A 369 20.82 -7.48 10.32
CA MET A 369 22.24 -7.13 10.46
C MET A 369 22.78 -7.40 11.87
N GLY A 370 23.96 -8.03 11.93
CA GLY A 370 24.60 -8.46 13.16
C GLY A 370 24.57 -9.98 13.32
N THR A 371 24.86 -10.47 14.53
CA THR A 371 24.92 -11.91 14.83
C THR A 371 23.98 -12.31 15.96
N GLY A 372 23.49 -13.56 15.90
CA GLY A 372 22.72 -14.18 16.98
C GLY A 372 21.24 -13.82 17.03
N GLY A 373 20.63 -13.98 18.19
CA GLY A 373 19.17 -13.91 18.36
C GLY A 373 18.53 -12.57 18.02
N ARG A 374 19.28 -11.48 18.06
CA ARG A 374 18.80 -10.14 17.76
C ARG A 374 18.62 -9.95 16.24
N ALA A 375 19.62 -10.29 15.44
CA ALA A 375 19.55 -10.29 14.00
C ALA A 375 18.38 -11.17 13.50
N ALA A 376 18.23 -12.38 14.07
CA ALA A 376 17.12 -13.26 13.75
C ALA A 376 15.73 -12.65 14.04
N VAL A 377 15.61 -11.87 15.13
CA VAL A 377 14.35 -11.18 15.45
C VAL A 377 14.08 -10.04 14.47
N ASP A 378 15.09 -9.27 14.08
CA ASP A 378 14.93 -8.13 13.16
C ASP A 378 14.62 -8.58 11.74
N GLY A 379 15.35 -9.56 11.20
CA GLY A 379 15.07 -10.17 9.89
C GLY A 379 13.67 -10.80 9.83
N ASN A 380 13.29 -11.57 10.87
CA ASN A 380 11.97 -12.19 10.93
C ASN A 380 10.83 -11.15 11.06
N MET A 381 11.04 -10.09 11.84
CA MET A 381 10.08 -9.00 11.95
C MET A 381 9.90 -8.30 10.59
N ALA A 382 10.99 -7.95 9.92
CA ALA A 382 10.95 -7.33 8.60
C ALA A 382 10.20 -8.22 7.59
N ALA A 383 10.58 -9.49 7.47
CA ALA A 383 9.95 -10.45 6.56
C ALA A 383 8.46 -10.67 6.87
N SER A 384 8.09 -10.83 8.15
CA SER A 384 6.71 -11.06 8.56
C SER A 384 5.81 -9.86 8.28
N VAL A 385 6.26 -8.65 8.59
CA VAL A 385 5.50 -7.42 8.34
C VAL A 385 5.36 -7.20 6.84
N MET A 386 6.46 -7.28 6.06
CA MET A 386 6.43 -7.19 4.59
C MET A 386 5.42 -8.17 3.99
N THR A 387 5.49 -9.45 4.38
CA THR A 387 4.61 -10.50 3.87
C THR A 387 3.13 -10.20 4.13
N ARG A 388 2.79 -9.80 5.36
CA ARG A 388 1.40 -9.50 5.73
C ARG A 388 0.84 -8.31 4.96
N LEU A 389 1.64 -7.26 4.80
CA LEU A 389 1.24 -6.04 4.11
C LEU A 389 1.13 -6.24 2.59
N LEU A 390 2.08 -6.95 1.97
CA LEU A 390 2.02 -7.32 0.55
C LEU A 390 0.83 -8.21 0.24
N ARG A 391 0.52 -9.21 1.10
CA ARG A 391 -0.70 -10.03 0.97
C ARG A 391 -1.99 -9.24 1.12
N ALA A 392 -1.96 -8.16 1.88
CA ALA A 392 -3.08 -7.23 1.99
C ALA A 392 -3.24 -6.32 0.76
N GLY A 393 -2.33 -6.42 -0.24
CA GLY A 393 -2.39 -5.66 -1.49
C GLY A 393 -1.66 -4.32 -1.45
N LEU A 394 -0.91 -4.02 -0.38
CA LEU A 394 -0.16 -2.76 -0.30
C LEU A 394 1.05 -2.78 -1.23
N SER A 395 1.43 -1.60 -1.72
CA SER A 395 2.65 -1.45 -2.52
C SER A 395 3.91 -1.81 -1.72
N ALA A 396 4.91 -2.38 -2.38
CA ALA A 396 6.15 -2.75 -1.69
C ALA A 396 6.87 -1.54 -1.08
N ASP A 397 6.75 -0.37 -1.72
CA ASP A 397 7.35 0.87 -1.22
C ASP A 397 6.68 1.33 0.08
N SER A 398 5.35 1.29 0.16
CA SER A 398 4.60 1.58 1.39
C SER A 398 4.92 0.56 2.50
N CYS A 399 5.03 -0.73 2.15
CA CYS A 399 5.44 -1.77 3.10
C CYS A 399 6.83 -1.50 3.68
N LEU A 400 7.80 -1.10 2.84
CA LEU A 400 9.15 -0.76 3.30
C LEU A 400 9.15 0.40 4.29
N GLN A 401 8.35 1.45 4.03
CA GLN A 401 8.26 2.59 4.96
C GLN A 401 7.76 2.17 6.35
N ILE A 402 6.80 1.25 6.40
CA ILE A 402 6.27 0.72 7.66
C ILE A 402 7.32 -0.12 8.38
N VAL A 403 8.00 -1.04 7.66
CA VAL A 403 9.08 -1.87 8.22
C VAL A 403 10.23 -1.00 8.72
N ASN A 404 10.64 -0.02 7.92
CA ASN A 404 11.69 0.93 8.30
C ASN A 404 11.34 1.68 9.60
N SER A 405 10.11 2.20 9.67
CA SER A 405 9.64 2.88 10.89
C SER A 405 9.60 1.95 12.09
N ALA A 406 9.19 0.69 11.91
CA ALA A 406 9.12 -0.29 12.99
C ALA A 406 10.51 -0.67 13.53
N LEU A 407 11.50 -0.83 12.64
CA LEU A 407 12.90 -1.09 13.03
C LEU A 407 13.51 0.09 13.78
N MET A 408 13.28 1.31 13.30
CA MET A 408 13.78 2.54 13.95
C MET A 408 13.23 2.76 15.36
N VAL A 409 11.97 2.36 15.63
CA VAL A 409 11.36 2.52 16.98
C VAL A 409 11.91 1.53 17.99
N LYS A 410 12.29 0.34 17.51
CA LYS A 410 12.63 -0.79 18.39
C LYS A 410 13.91 -0.57 19.19
N SER A 411 14.84 0.30 18.76
CA SER A 411 16.20 0.24 19.28
C SER A 411 16.67 1.49 20.01
N GLU A 412 17.13 1.26 21.24
CA GLU A 412 18.22 2.04 21.85
C GLU A 412 19.59 1.70 21.18
N ASP A 413 19.66 0.58 20.45
CA ASP A 413 20.80 0.09 19.66
C ASP A 413 20.32 -0.21 18.23
N GLU A 414 21.13 0.06 17.23
CA GLU A 414 20.84 -0.01 15.79
C GLU A 414 20.22 -1.35 15.35
N SER A 415 18.88 -1.40 15.13
CA SER A 415 18.18 -2.53 14.52
C SER A 415 18.06 -2.29 13.03
N LEU A 416 18.79 -3.07 12.26
CA LEU A 416 18.86 -2.95 10.81
C LEU A 416 18.48 -4.28 10.16
N SER A 417 17.82 -4.22 9.02
CA SER A 417 17.57 -5.41 8.19
C SER A 417 17.69 -5.08 6.72
N THR A 418 18.32 -5.97 5.97
CA THR A 418 18.20 -5.95 4.52
C THR A 418 16.79 -6.41 4.12
N VAL A 419 16.30 -5.94 2.97
CA VAL A 419 15.02 -6.39 2.40
C VAL A 419 15.21 -6.58 0.90
N ASP A 420 15.14 -7.82 0.45
CA ASP A 420 15.14 -8.21 -0.95
C ASP A 420 13.77 -8.75 -1.35
N VAL A 421 13.11 -8.10 -2.30
CA VAL A 421 11.79 -8.48 -2.78
C VAL A 421 11.84 -8.72 -4.28
N THR A 422 11.55 -9.93 -4.69
CA THR A 422 11.30 -10.27 -6.09
C THR A 422 9.81 -10.54 -6.29
N SER A 423 9.19 -9.89 -7.25
CA SER A 423 7.80 -10.13 -7.63
C SER A 423 7.69 -10.50 -9.10
N VAL A 424 6.96 -11.57 -9.40
CA VAL A 424 6.70 -12.08 -10.75
C VAL A 424 5.21 -11.90 -11.06
N ASP A 425 4.90 -11.14 -12.09
CA ASP A 425 3.54 -11.04 -12.63
C ASP A 425 3.27 -12.25 -13.54
N LEU A 426 2.36 -13.11 -13.13
CA LEU A 426 2.08 -14.40 -13.78
C LEU A 426 1.31 -14.25 -15.11
N TYR A 427 0.81 -13.06 -15.45
CA TYR A 427 0.16 -12.82 -16.74
C TYR A 427 1.13 -12.34 -17.80
N THR A 428 2.14 -11.57 -17.41
CA THR A 428 3.04 -10.89 -18.35
C THR A 428 4.47 -11.38 -18.29
N GLY A 429 4.85 -12.13 -17.24
CA GLY A 429 6.22 -12.51 -16.95
C GLY A 429 7.09 -11.33 -16.49
N LYS A 430 6.48 -10.13 -16.29
CA LYS A 430 7.20 -8.97 -15.78
C LYS A 430 7.65 -9.24 -14.36
N THR A 431 8.96 -9.31 -14.19
CA THR A 431 9.59 -9.50 -12.89
C THR A 431 10.18 -8.20 -12.40
N THR A 432 9.87 -7.84 -11.16
CA THR A 432 10.37 -6.63 -10.52
C THR A 432 11.21 -7.00 -9.30
N PHE A 433 12.42 -6.48 -9.26
CA PHE A 433 13.33 -6.59 -8.13
C PHE A 433 13.31 -5.30 -7.35
N LYS A 434 13.22 -5.38 -6.02
CA LYS A 434 13.25 -4.25 -5.11
C LYS A 434 14.16 -4.56 -3.94
N LYS A 435 15.23 -3.78 -3.77
CA LYS A 435 16.25 -4.02 -2.77
C LYS A 435 16.43 -2.83 -1.83
N ALA A 436 16.55 -3.13 -0.54
CA ALA A 436 16.99 -2.20 0.50
C ALA A 436 18.14 -2.86 1.27
N GLY A 437 19.38 -2.46 0.99
CA GLY A 437 20.58 -3.01 1.58
C GLY A 437 20.94 -4.44 1.18
N ALA A 438 20.17 -5.06 0.28
CA ALA A 438 20.32 -6.46 -0.07
C ALA A 438 21.40 -6.68 -1.15
N PRO A 439 22.06 -7.86 -1.18
CA PRO A 439 23.08 -8.21 -2.14
C PRO A 439 22.53 -8.40 -3.56
N VAL A 440 23.37 -8.84 -4.48
CA VAL A 440 23.03 -9.03 -5.90
C VAL A 440 22.02 -10.17 -6.10
N THR A 441 21.27 -10.08 -7.21
CA THR A 441 20.40 -11.16 -7.70
C THR A 441 20.89 -11.62 -9.08
N PHE A 442 20.91 -12.92 -9.30
CA PHE A 442 21.30 -13.51 -10.56
C PHE A 442 20.05 -13.85 -11.39
N VAL A 443 20.07 -13.48 -12.67
CA VAL A 443 18.97 -13.76 -13.60
C VAL A 443 19.54 -14.55 -14.78
N LYS A 444 19.06 -15.78 -14.96
CA LYS A 444 19.33 -16.60 -16.13
C LYS A 444 18.19 -16.44 -17.12
N LYS A 445 18.47 -15.79 -18.25
CA LYS A 445 17.53 -15.58 -19.33
C LYS A 445 18.11 -16.10 -20.65
N ASN A 446 17.37 -16.96 -21.33
CA ASN A 446 17.83 -17.57 -22.60
C ASN A 446 19.24 -18.19 -22.47
N GLY A 447 19.52 -18.86 -21.34
CA GLY A 447 20.81 -19.49 -21.07
C GLY A 447 21.96 -18.55 -20.68
N ARG A 448 21.74 -17.23 -20.66
CA ARG A 448 22.73 -16.24 -20.22
C ARG A 448 22.43 -15.79 -18.79
N VAL A 449 23.46 -15.75 -17.96
CA VAL A 449 23.35 -15.22 -16.59
C VAL A 449 23.74 -13.76 -16.58
N THR A 450 22.94 -12.94 -15.93
CA THR A 450 23.22 -11.51 -15.67
C THR A 450 23.08 -11.25 -14.18
N VAL A 451 24.00 -10.45 -13.64
CA VAL A 451 23.98 -10.02 -12.25
C VAL A 451 23.24 -8.69 -12.15
N ARG A 452 22.35 -8.57 -11.16
CA ARG A 452 21.59 -7.37 -10.86
C ARG A 452 22.13 -6.77 -9.58
N GLU A 453 23.03 -5.79 -9.74
CA GLU A 453 23.53 -4.97 -8.63
C GLU A 453 22.60 -3.77 -8.45
N MET A 454 22.11 -3.59 -7.23
CA MET A 454 21.14 -2.55 -6.90
C MET A 454 21.49 -1.91 -5.54
N PRO A 455 22.53 -1.05 -5.51
CA PRO A 455 22.98 -0.44 -4.27
C PRO A 455 21.87 0.36 -3.59
N SER A 456 21.70 0.14 -2.29
CA SER A 456 20.66 0.78 -1.48
C SER A 456 20.98 0.64 0.01
N LEU A 457 20.34 1.45 0.84
CA LEU A 457 20.50 1.40 2.29
C LEU A 457 19.56 0.35 2.91
N PRO A 458 19.98 -0.35 3.96
CA PRO A 458 19.12 -1.27 4.70
C PRO A 458 17.99 -0.52 5.44
N ALA A 459 16.93 -1.26 5.78
CA ALA A 459 15.84 -0.75 6.61
C ALA A 459 16.30 -0.55 8.06
N GLY A 460 15.84 0.52 8.69
CA GLY A 460 16.17 0.91 10.05
C GLY A 460 17.27 1.97 10.16
N ILE A 461 18.04 2.24 9.09
CA ILE A 461 19.20 3.15 9.14
C ILE A 461 18.80 4.64 9.12
N LEU A 462 17.86 5.01 8.28
CA LEU A 462 17.41 6.40 8.09
C LEU A 462 15.91 6.47 7.84
N ASN A 463 15.31 7.61 8.18
CA ASN A 463 13.93 7.89 7.78
C ASN A 463 13.81 8.06 6.26
N GLY A 464 12.73 7.50 5.69
CA GLY A 464 12.38 7.73 4.28
C GLY A 464 13.26 6.98 3.28
N ILE A 465 13.87 5.85 3.66
CA ILE A 465 14.59 4.98 2.71
C ILE A 465 13.67 4.53 1.57
N LYS A 466 14.27 4.30 0.41
CA LYS A 466 13.56 3.81 -0.78
C LYS A 466 14.23 2.56 -1.32
N PHE A 467 13.44 1.70 -1.93
CA PHE A 467 13.98 0.61 -2.71
C PHE A 467 14.79 1.11 -3.92
N SER A 468 15.91 0.45 -4.18
CA SER A 468 16.44 0.38 -5.54
C SER A 468 15.60 -0.61 -6.33
N THR A 469 15.14 -0.24 -7.53
CA THR A 469 14.17 -1.02 -8.31
C THR A 469 14.70 -1.29 -9.71
N ASP A 470 14.63 -2.56 -10.15
CA ASP A 470 14.90 -2.97 -11.52
C ASP A 470 13.79 -3.91 -12.02
N THR A 471 13.62 -4.00 -13.33
CA THR A 471 12.58 -4.84 -13.94
C THR A 471 13.12 -5.59 -15.16
N VAL A 472 12.63 -6.83 -15.32
CA VAL A 472 12.92 -7.65 -16.49
C VAL A 472 11.68 -8.44 -16.89
N ASN A 473 11.47 -8.68 -18.17
CA ASN A 473 10.44 -9.61 -18.62
C ASN A 473 11.06 -10.99 -18.79
N LEU A 474 10.54 -11.95 -18.06
CA LEU A 474 10.96 -13.36 -18.09
C LEU A 474 9.90 -14.22 -18.80
N THR A 475 10.35 -15.35 -19.28
CA THR A 475 9.55 -16.34 -20.01
C THR A 475 9.80 -17.73 -19.44
N THR A 476 8.98 -18.69 -19.84
CA THR A 476 9.12 -20.10 -19.42
C THR A 476 10.55 -20.61 -19.59
N GLY A 477 11.09 -21.20 -18.53
CA GLY A 477 12.46 -21.71 -18.45
C GLY A 477 13.50 -20.72 -17.93
N ASP A 478 13.19 -19.42 -17.87
CA ASP A 478 14.07 -18.42 -17.25
C ASP A 478 14.09 -18.61 -15.72
N MET A 479 15.21 -18.24 -15.09
CA MET A 479 15.44 -18.47 -13.66
C MET A 479 15.97 -17.24 -12.96
N ILE A 480 15.67 -17.13 -11.67
CA ILE A 480 16.17 -16.10 -10.75
C ILE A 480 16.82 -16.80 -9.56
N VAL A 481 17.95 -16.32 -9.11
CA VAL A 481 18.58 -16.76 -7.86
C VAL A 481 18.86 -15.55 -7.00
N MET A 482 18.16 -15.45 -5.86
CA MET A 482 18.37 -14.47 -4.79
C MET A 482 19.28 -15.11 -3.75
N VAL A 483 20.17 -14.34 -3.17
CA VAL A 483 21.14 -14.83 -2.18
C VAL A 483 21.33 -13.80 -1.05
N SER A 484 21.71 -14.28 0.14
CA SER A 484 22.22 -13.40 1.22
C SER A 484 23.70 -13.09 1.00
N ASP A 485 24.23 -12.13 1.76
CA ASP A 485 25.63 -11.70 1.65
C ASP A 485 26.62 -12.78 2.07
N GLY A 486 26.20 -13.72 2.92
CA GLY A 486 27.01 -14.90 3.26
C GLY A 486 27.34 -15.82 2.07
N VAL A 487 26.59 -15.73 0.95
CA VAL A 487 26.91 -16.43 -0.31
C VAL A 487 28.00 -15.67 -1.09
N ILE A 488 28.05 -14.35 -0.97
CA ILE A 488 28.91 -13.46 -1.75
C ILE A 488 30.26 -13.31 -1.06
N THR A 489 31.26 -14.07 -1.50
CA THR A 489 32.58 -14.08 -0.89
C THR A 489 33.64 -13.25 -1.63
N GLY A 490 33.25 -12.55 -2.71
CA GLY A 490 34.08 -11.64 -3.50
C GLY A 490 34.58 -12.20 -4.84
N ASP A 491 34.51 -13.51 -5.10
CA ASP A 491 34.68 -14.11 -6.44
C ASP A 491 33.45 -14.96 -6.77
N ASP A 492 32.44 -14.31 -7.30
CA ASP A 492 31.11 -14.91 -7.56
C ASP A 492 31.04 -15.66 -8.90
N LYS A 493 32.18 -15.83 -9.61
CA LYS A 493 32.24 -16.52 -10.90
C LYS A 493 31.82 -17.98 -10.81
N TRP A 494 32.04 -18.63 -9.66
CA TRP A 494 31.58 -19.99 -9.41
C TRP A 494 30.04 -20.05 -9.45
N LEU A 495 29.38 -19.08 -8.85
CA LEU A 495 27.91 -19.01 -8.77
C LEU A 495 27.29 -18.73 -10.16
N GLU A 496 27.84 -17.78 -10.91
CA GLU A 496 27.43 -17.57 -12.30
C GLU A 496 27.60 -18.83 -13.15
N LYS A 497 28.72 -19.55 -12.99
CA LYS A 497 28.96 -20.81 -13.70
C LYS A 497 27.95 -21.87 -13.30
N LEU A 498 27.69 -22.07 -12.01
CA LEU A 498 26.71 -23.01 -11.49
C LEU A 498 25.32 -22.75 -12.07
N ILE A 499 24.82 -21.51 -11.98
CA ILE A 499 23.51 -21.12 -12.50
C ILE A 499 23.45 -21.29 -14.03
N ARG A 500 24.52 -20.96 -14.76
CA ARG A 500 24.59 -21.08 -16.22
C ARG A 500 24.46 -22.53 -16.67
N THR A 501 25.15 -23.44 -16.00
CA THR A 501 25.18 -24.86 -16.35
C THR A 501 23.98 -25.66 -15.82
N TRP A 502 23.17 -25.06 -14.94
CA TRP A 502 21.99 -25.68 -14.37
C TRP A 502 20.85 -25.73 -15.39
N ASN A 503 20.65 -26.83 -16.05
CA ASN A 503 19.60 -27.02 -17.07
C ASN A 503 18.54 -28.03 -16.64
N GLU A 504 18.91 -28.99 -15.80
CA GLU A 504 18.06 -30.09 -15.32
C GLU A 504 18.05 -30.07 -13.78
N GLY A 505 16.96 -30.52 -13.19
CA GLY A 505 16.76 -30.51 -11.74
C GLY A 505 15.77 -29.48 -11.25
N SER A 506 15.30 -29.65 -10.02
CA SER A 506 14.35 -28.73 -9.38
C SER A 506 15.02 -27.42 -8.92
N THR A 507 14.22 -26.39 -8.67
CA THR A 507 14.71 -25.16 -8.05
C THR A 507 15.21 -25.39 -6.63
N GLN A 508 14.63 -26.39 -5.94
CA GLN A 508 15.08 -26.80 -4.61
C GLN A 508 16.51 -27.37 -4.64
N ASP A 509 16.82 -28.22 -5.65
CA ASP A 509 18.16 -28.77 -5.80
C ASP A 509 19.18 -27.68 -6.17
N LEU A 510 18.78 -26.68 -6.98
CA LEU A 510 19.62 -25.53 -7.28
C LEU A 510 19.93 -24.70 -6.03
N ALA A 511 18.89 -24.34 -5.23
CA ALA A 511 19.08 -23.58 -4.01
C ALA A 511 20.04 -24.30 -3.05
N LYS A 512 19.84 -25.61 -2.89
CA LYS A 512 20.73 -26.45 -2.08
C LYS A 512 22.17 -26.48 -2.63
N ALA A 513 22.34 -26.65 -3.93
CA ALA A 513 23.67 -26.66 -4.55
C ALA A 513 24.40 -25.31 -4.37
N VAL A 514 23.67 -24.19 -4.41
CA VAL A 514 24.23 -22.86 -4.15
C VAL A 514 24.71 -22.75 -2.70
N VAL A 515 23.88 -23.17 -1.73
CA VAL A 515 24.24 -23.13 -0.30
C VAL A 515 25.41 -24.07 -0.01
N ASP A 516 25.37 -25.31 -0.46
CA ASP A 516 26.42 -26.29 -0.26
C ASP A 516 27.78 -25.81 -0.82
N GLU A 517 27.76 -25.16 -1.99
CA GLU A 517 28.98 -24.65 -2.62
C GLU A 517 29.48 -23.37 -1.92
N ALA A 518 28.57 -22.48 -1.52
CA ALA A 518 28.92 -21.27 -0.75
C ALA A 518 29.60 -21.62 0.57
N VAL A 519 29.10 -22.63 1.28
CA VAL A 519 29.71 -23.13 2.54
C VAL A 519 31.13 -23.63 2.31
N LYS A 520 31.43 -24.28 1.17
CA LYS A 520 32.80 -24.74 0.83
C LYS A 520 33.74 -23.59 0.51
N HIS A 521 33.23 -22.51 -0.06
CA HIS A 521 34.03 -21.32 -0.42
C HIS A 521 34.23 -20.35 0.75
N ARG A 522 33.63 -20.59 1.90
CA ARG A 522 33.78 -19.78 3.10
C ARG A 522 35.24 -19.65 3.54
N LYS A 523 35.61 -18.45 3.95
CA LYS A 523 36.86 -18.18 4.68
C LYS A 523 36.64 -18.46 6.17
N ALA A 524 37.61 -19.08 6.82
CA ALA A 524 37.54 -19.49 8.23
C ALA A 524 37.26 -18.34 9.22
N ASP A 525 37.44 -17.08 8.80
CA ASP A 525 37.29 -15.88 9.66
C ASP A 525 35.92 -15.18 9.51
N ARG A 526 35.03 -15.68 8.65
CA ARG A 526 33.69 -15.11 8.45
C ARG A 526 32.63 -16.22 8.48
N GLU A 527 32.11 -16.47 9.66
CA GLU A 527 30.91 -17.28 9.80
C GLU A 527 29.68 -16.35 9.70
N ASP A 528 28.96 -16.47 8.59
CA ASP A 528 27.71 -15.77 8.35
C ASP A 528 26.62 -16.74 7.87
N ASP A 529 25.34 -16.36 8.01
CA ASP A 529 24.25 -17.17 7.51
C ASP A 529 24.27 -17.16 5.98
N VAL A 530 24.00 -18.33 5.38
CA VAL A 530 24.00 -18.51 3.93
C VAL A 530 22.62 -18.90 3.47
N THR A 531 22.04 -18.08 2.63
CA THR A 531 20.68 -18.27 2.12
C THR A 531 20.63 -18.15 0.61
N ALA A 532 19.92 -19.07 -0.04
CA ALA A 532 19.62 -19.02 -1.47
C ALA A 532 18.14 -19.31 -1.74
N VAL A 533 17.55 -18.53 -2.64
CA VAL A 533 16.19 -18.75 -3.18
C VAL A 533 16.29 -18.82 -4.69
N ALA A 534 15.90 -19.95 -5.27
CA ALA A 534 15.84 -20.16 -6.71
C ALA A 534 14.38 -20.14 -7.19
N ILE A 535 14.11 -19.38 -8.24
CA ILE A 535 12.78 -19.25 -8.84
C ILE A 535 12.91 -19.60 -10.33
N ARG A 536 12.05 -20.46 -10.83
CA ARG A 536 11.94 -20.79 -12.26
C ARG A 536 10.56 -20.40 -12.76
N ILE A 537 10.51 -19.71 -13.89
CA ILE A 537 9.26 -19.42 -14.57
C ILE A 537 8.83 -20.69 -15.32
N THR A 538 7.61 -21.12 -15.08
CA THR A 538 7.01 -22.30 -15.73
C THR A 538 5.76 -21.89 -16.49
N GLU A 539 5.34 -22.73 -17.43
CA GLU A 539 4.05 -22.55 -18.08
C GLU A 539 2.94 -23.08 -17.15
N ASN A 540 1.83 -22.36 -17.06
CA ASN A 540 0.69 -22.85 -16.29
C ASN A 540 0.08 -24.05 -17.03
N GLY A 541 0.27 -25.23 -16.49
CA GLY A 541 -0.05 -26.52 -17.10
C GLY A 541 -1.49 -26.99 -16.90
N HIS A 542 -2.43 -26.12 -16.50
CA HIS A 542 -3.85 -26.49 -16.29
C HIS A 542 -4.76 -26.10 -17.44
#